data_0ced077167473ad912ba29749e9a2a1b
#
_entry.id   0ced077167473ad912ba29749e9a2a1b
#
_cell.length_a   1.000
_cell.length_b   1.000
_cell.length_c   1.000
_cell.angle_alpha   90.00
_cell.angle_beta   90.00
_cell.angle_gamma   90.00
#
_symmetry.space_group_name_H-M   'P 1'
#
loop_
_entity.id
_entity.type
_entity.pdbx_description
1 polymer ?
#
loop_
_entity_poly.entity_id
_entity_poly.type
_entity_poly.pdbx_seq_one_letter_code
_entity_poly.pdbx_strand_id
1 'polypeptide(L)'
;MIRFDKPIGTYLLLAPALWGLIIASEGLPTPFLVFTFIVGAFVMRSAGCTTNDLTDRKLDGFVERTRNRPLVTGEVSVIEALCLLFGLLGLALWLVMQINWLTVQLSFIGAALTIVYPFMKRFTHLPQVVLGMAFSWSIPMAFAAVTATMPAGLWWLFLANLL
;
A
#
# COMPACT_ATOMS: atom_id res chain seq x y z
N MET A 1 12.37 -9.86 -0.50
CA MET A 1 11.66 -8.70 -1.03
C MET A 1 10.22 -8.60 -0.50
N ILE A 2 9.39 -9.60 -0.62
CA ILE A 2 7.96 -9.58 -0.18
C ILE A 2 7.79 -9.50 1.36
N ARG A 3 8.81 -9.77 2.16
CA ARG A 3 8.83 -9.69 3.64
C ARG A 3 7.65 -10.40 4.33
N PHE A 4 7.35 -11.60 3.90
CA PHE A 4 6.31 -12.43 4.49
C PHE A 4 6.58 -12.75 5.99
N ASP A 5 7.85 -12.77 6.36
CA ASP A 5 8.36 -12.98 7.72
C ASP A 5 8.07 -11.82 8.70
N LYS A 6 7.66 -10.64 8.18
CA LYS A 6 7.37 -9.44 8.99
C LYS A 6 5.97 -8.87 8.70
N PRO A 7 4.91 -9.56 9.14
CA PRO A 7 3.54 -9.24 8.74
C PRO A 7 2.98 -7.95 9.36
N ILE A 8 3.65 -7.38 10.37
CA ILE A 8 3.16 -6.18 11.10
C ILE A 8 2.79 -5.04 10.15
N GLY A 9 3.60 -4.79 9.11
CA GLY A 9 3.30 -3.73 8.15
C GLY A 9 2.09 -4.01 7.27
N THR A 10 1.74 -5.28 7.05
CA THR A 10 0.51 -5.67 6.36
C THR A 10 -0.70 -5.44 7.26
N TYR A 11 -0.61 -5.78 8.55
CA TYR A 11 -1.69 -5.52 9.50
C TYR A 11 -1.97 -4.04 9.69
N LEU A 12 -0.92 -3.20 9.75
CA LEU A 12 -1.06 -1.75 9.84
C LEU A 12 -1.72 -1.13 8.59
N LEU A 13 -1.50 -1.70 7.40
CA LEU A 13 -2.17 -1.27 6.17
C LEU A 13 -3.61 -1.80 6.09
N LEU A 14 -3.83 -3.03 6.59
CA LEU A 14 -5.11 -3.71 6.54
C LEU A 14 -6.13 -3.13 7.54
N ALA A 15 -5.70 -2.74 8.74
CA ALA A 15 -6.58 -2.24 9.78
C ALA A 15 -7.45 -1.06 9.31
N PRO A 16 -6.89 0.06 8.77
CA PRO A 16 -7.71 1.17 8.28
C PRO A 16 -8.61 0.78 7.10
N ALA A 17 -8.19 -0.17 6.26
CA ALA A 17 -8.99 -0.69 5.17
C ALA A 17 -10.25 -1.41 5.69
N LEU A 18 -10.09 -2.28 6.69
CA LEU A 18 -11.21 -3.01 7.30
C LEU A 18 -12.16 -2.07 8.06
N TRP A 19 -11.62 -1.09 8.82
CA TRP A 19 -12.45 -0.09 9.47
C TRP A 19 -13.27 0.70 8.45
N GLY A 20 -12.62 1.15 7.38
CA GLY A 20 -13.29 1.86 6.29
C GLY A 20 -14.41 1.03 5.67
N LEU A 21 -14.18 -0.27 5.42
CA LEU A 21 -15.19 -1.18 4.86
C LEU A 21 -16.37 -1.35 5.81
N ILE A 22 -16.14 -1.60 7.10
CA ILE A 22 -17.19 -1.82 8.10
C ILE A 22 -18.05 -0.57 8.26
N ILE A 23 -17.42 0.60 8.37
CA ILE A 23 -18.12 1.87 8.55
C ILE A 23 -18.90 2.24 7.28
N ALA A 24 -18.30 2.06 6.10
CA ALA A 24 -18.96 2.35 4.82
C ALA A 24 -20.15 1.42 4.54
N SER A 25 -20.09 0.17 5.02
CA SER A 25 -21.17 -0.82 4.87
C SER A 25 -22.27 -0.67 5.90
N GLU A 26 -22.13 0.22 6.90
CA GLU A 26 -23.06 0.36 8.04
C GLU A 26 -23.33 -1.00 8.73
N GLY A 27 -22.38 -1.93 8.64
CA GLY A 27 -22.51 -3.29 9.15
C GLY A 27 -21.44 -4.22 8.60
N LEU A 28 -21.84 -5.44 8.20
CA LEU A 28 -20.91 -6.43 7.65
C LEU A 28 -20.65 -6.17 6.14
N PRO A 29 -19.42 -5.89 5.73
CA PRO A 29 -19.07 -5.75 4.32
C PRO A 29 -19.21 -7.10 3.58
N THR A 30 -19.40 -7.06 2.27
CA THR A 30 -19.48 -8.28 1.46
C THR A 30 -18.16 -9.07 1.54
N PRO A 31 -18.21 -10.41 1.63
CA PRO A 31 -17.00 -11.24 1.70
C PRO A 31 -16.03 -10.99 0.54
N PHE A 32 -16.56 -10.68 -0.63
CA PHE A 32 -15.76 -10.35 -1.81
C PHE A 32 -14.89 -9.10 -1.57
N LEU A 33 -15.45 -8.01 -1.04
CA LEU A 33 -14.70 -6.79 -0.73
C LEU A 33 -13.67 -7.05 0.36
N VAL A 34 -14.03 -7.75 1.42
CA VAL A 34 -13.08 -8.13 2.49
C VAL A 34 -11.89 -8.88 1.92
N PHE A 35 -12.15 -9.92 1.12
CA PHE A 35 -11.08 -10.70 0.48
C PHE A 35 -10.21 -9.83 -0.43
N THR A 36 -10.82 -9.00 -1.27
CA THR A 36 -10.11 -8.12 -2.22
C THR A 36 -9.20 -7.13 -1.48
N PHE A 37 -9.67 -6.54 -0.37
CA PHE A 37 -8.87 -5.62 0.42
C PHE A 37 -7.76 -6.33 1.21
N ILE A 38 -7.98 -7.54 1.72
CA ILE A 38 -6.93 -8.35 2.37
C ILE A 38 -5.81 -8.66 1.37
N VAL A 39 -6.16 -9.21 0.21
CA VAL A 39 -5.18 -9.53 -0.83
C VAL A 39 -4.50 -8.26 -1.37
N GLY A 40 -5.29 -7.21 -1.62
CA GLY A 40 -4.80 -5.90 -2.07
C GLY A 40 -3.80 -5.28 -1.09
N ALA A 41 -4.08 -5.31 0.21
CA ALA A 41 -3.17 -4.82 1.25
C ALA A 41 -1.84 -5.59 1.24
N PHE A 42 -1.87 -6.91 1.14
CA PHE A 42 -0.67 -7.73 1.05
C PHE A 42 0.14 -7.42 -0.21
N VAL A 43 -0.52 -7.34 -1.36
CA VAL A 43 0.10 -7.04 -2.67
C VAL A 43 0.73 -5.65 -2.65
N MET A 44 -0.01 -4.62 -2.21
CA MET A 44 0.49 -3.25 -2.14
C MET A 44 1.61 -3.08 -1.11
N ARG A 45 1.53 -3.78 0.03
CA ARG A 45 2.63 -3.84 1.00
C ARG A 45 3.90 -4.43 0.38
N SER A 46 3.75 -5.50 -0.40
CA SER A 46 4.85 -6.15 -1.11
C SER A 46 5.46 -5.23 -2.18
N ALA A 47 4.62 -4.53 -2.95
CA ALA A 47 5.04 -3.53 -3.92
C ALA A 47 5.81 -2.37 -3.24
N GLY A 48 5.31 -1.86 -2.12
CA GLY A 48 5.99 -0.82 -1.34
C GLY A 48 7.35 -1.27 -0.79
N CYS A 49 7.47 -2.51 -0.31
CA CYS A 49 8.75 -3.08 0.12
C CYS A 49 9.73 -3.18 -1.06
N THR A 50 9.27 -3.67 -2.21
CA THR A 50 10.09 -3.82 -3.42
C THR A 50 10.58 -2.45 -3.92
N THR A 51 9.70 -1.44 -3.96
CA THR A 51 10.06 -0.06 -4.32
C THR A 51 11.09 0.51 -3.36
N ASN A 52 10.92 0.30 -2.07
CA ASN A 52 11.87 0.76 -1.06
C ASN A 52 13.24 0.07 -1.22
N ASP A 53 13.27 -1.24 -1.45
CA ASP A 53 14.51 -1.99 -1.67
C ASP A 53 15.23 -1.55 -2.96
N LEU A 54 14.49 -1.24 -4.04
CA LEU A 54 15.03 -0.68 -5.28
C LEU A 54 15.62 0.72 -5.08
N THR A 55 14.92 1.58 -4.34
CA THR A 55 15.32 2.97 -4.10
C THR A 55 16.56 3.05 -3.22
N ASP A 56 16.60 2.27 -2.14
CA ASP A 56 17.65 2.33 -1.13
C ASP A 56 18.83 1.37 -1.41
N ARG A 57 18.82 0.61 -2.52
CA ARG A 57 19.80 -0.45 -2.82
C ARG A 57 21.26 -0.05 -2.67
N LYS A 58 21.62 1.22 -3.02
CA LYS A 58 22.98 1.73 -2.91
C LYS A 58 23.38 2.09 -1.48
N LEU A 59 22.41 2.39 -0.62
CA LEU A 59 22.61 2.79 0.77
C LEU A 59 22.49 1.60 1.73
N ASP A 60 21.67 0.63 1.39
CA ASP A 60 21.39 -0.54 2.24
C ASP A 60 22.63 -1.41 2.52
N GLY A 61 23.61 -1.42 1.64
CA GLY A 61 24.88 -2.13 1.86
C GLY A 61 25.73 -1.60 3.01
N PHE A 62 25.57 -0.33 3.38
CA PHE A 62 26.29 0.32 4.47
C PHE A 62 25.60 0.16 5.83
N VAL A 63 24.36 -0.37 5.87
CA VAL A 63 23.56 -0.53 7.09
C VAL A 63 23.48 -2.01 7.46
N GLU A 64 23.95 -2.36 8.64
CA GLU A 64 24.03 -3.76 9.11
C GLU A 64 22.69 -4.52 9.01
N ARG A 65 21.57 -3.85 9.31
CA ARG A 65 20.21 -4.43 9.26
C ARG A 65 19.74 -4.75 7.84
N THR A 66 20.29 -4.10 6.81
CA THR A 66 19.79 -4.16 5.42
C THR A 66 20.82 -4.72 4.44
N ARG A 67 22.06 -4.91 4.85
CA ARG A 67 23.15 -5.44 3.99
C ARG A 67 22.86 -6.83 3.39
N ASN A 68 22.00 -7.62 4.05
CA ASN A 68 21.61 -8.98 3.59
C ASN A 68 20.35 -8.97 2.72
N ARG A 69 19.92 -7.82 2.20
CA ARG A 69 18.78 -7.77 1.27
C ARG A 69 19.18 -8.38 -0.08
N PRO A 70 18.28 -9.15 -0.75
CA PRO A 70 18.58 -9.85 -2.01
C PRO A 70 19.09 -8.94 -3.14
N LEU A 71 18.64 -7.68 -3.19
CA LEU A 71 19.14 -6.68 -4.16
C LEU A 71 20.54 -6.15 -3.81
N VAL A 72 20.94 -6.18 -2.55
CA VAL A 72 22.28 -5.75 -2.08
C VAL A 72 23.27 -6.88 -2.25
N THR A 73 22.88 -8.12 -1.92
CA THR A 73 23.72 -9.31 -2.07
C THR A 73 23.89 -9.76 -3.52
N GLY A 74 23.06 -9.25 -4.45
CA GLY A 74 23.06 -9.65 -5.84
C GLY A 74 22.30 -10.96 -6.14
N GLU A 75 21.61 -11.53 -5.14
CA GLU A 75 20.75 -12.72 -5.33
C GLU A 75 19.57 -12.46 -6.26
N VAL A 76 19.12 -11.20 -6.32
CA VAL A 76 18.06 -10.73 -7.21
C VAL A 76 18.57 -9.54 -8.00
N SER A 77 18.42 -9.59 -9.31
CA SER A 77 18.77 -8.49 -10.22
C SER A 77 17.74 -7.36 -10.15
N VAL A 78 18.14 -6.18 -10.59
CA VAL A 78 17.23 -5.01 -10.68
C VAL A 78 16.07 -5.28 -11.63
N ILE A 79 16.31 -6.02 -12.71
CA ILE A 79 15.29 -6.35 -13.70
C ILE A 79 14.24 -7.27 -13.10
N GLU A 80 14.65 -8.30 -12.37
CA GLU A 80 13.73 -9.20 -11.67
C GLU A 80 12.90 -8.47 -10.61
N ALA A 81 13.52 -7.54 -9.87
CA ALA A 81 12.82 -6.71 -8.91
C ALA A 81 11.79 -5.77 -9.56
N LEU A 82 12.10 -5.21 -10.73
CA LEU A 82 11.15 -4.40 -11.51
C LEU A 82 10.02 -5.27 -12.07
N CYS A 83 10.31 -6.45 -12.61
CA CYS A 83 9.29 -7.39 -13.06
C CYS A 83 8.34 -7.78 -11.93
N LEU A 84 8.89 -8.06 -10.73
CA LEU A 84 8.07 -8.32 -9.53
C LEU A 84 7.19 -7.12 -9.18
N LEU A 85 7.75 -5.90 -9.17
CA LEU A 85 6.99 -4.68 -8.86
C LEU A 85 5.83 -4.48 -9.83
N PHE A 86 6.10 -4.55 -11.14
CA PHE A 86 5.04 -4.39 -12.15
C PHE A 86 4.01 -5.51 -12.11
N GLY A 87 4.43 -6.75 -11.82
CA GLY A 87 3.51 -7.86 -11.60
C GLY A 87 2.58 -7.65 -10.40
N LEU A 88 3.12 -7.14 -9.29
CA LEU A 88 2.34 -6.80 -8.10
C LEU A 88 1.37 -5.65 -8.36
N LEU A 89 1.81 -4.58 -9.04
CA LEU A 89 0.95 -3.47 -9.41
C LEU A 89 -0.15 -3.89 -10.40
N GLY A 90 0.19 -4.74 -11.36
CA GLY A 90 -0.78 -5.32 -12.31
C GLY A 90 -1.84 -6.18 -11.61
N LEU A 91 -1.42 -7.01 -10.63
CA LEU A 91 -2.34 -7.80 -9.82
C LEU A 91 -3.25 -6.90 -8.96
N ALA A 92 -2.70 -5.85 -8.34
CA ALA A 92 -3.49 -4.89 -7.56
C ALA A 92 -4.52 -4.18 -8.45
N LEU A 93 -4.12 -3.76 -9.65
CA LEU A 93 -5.03 -3.13 -10.61
C LEU A 93 -6.13 -4.11 -11.05
N TRP A 94 -5.79 -5.35 -11.37
CA TRP A 94 -6.76 -6.37 -11.74
C TRP A 94 -7.79 -6.62 -10.63
N LEU A 95 -7.37 -6.68 -9.38
CA LEU A 95 -8.26 -6.83 -8.23
C LEU A 95 -9.25 -5.67 -8.12
N VAL A 96 -8.77 -4.43 -8.22
CA VAL A 96 -9.63 -3.25 -8.05
C VAL A 96 -10.58 -3.02 -9.24
N MET A 97 -10.20 -3.47 -10.44
CA MET A 97 -11.07 -3.41 -11.63
C MET A 97 -12.34 -4.26 -11.48
N GLN A 98 -12.39 -5.22 -10.54
CA GLN A 98 -13.56 -6.03 -10.24
C GLN A 98 -14.59 -5.29 -9.37
N ILE A 99 -14.30 -4.08 -8.88
CA ILE A 99 -15.16 -3.32 -7.96
C ILE A 99 -15.96 -2.26 -8.74
N ASN A 100 -15.48 -1.03 -8.77
CA ASN A 100 -16.12 0.07 -9.51
C ASN A 100 -15.06 1.09 -10.00
N TRP A 101 -15.49 1.95 -10.93
CA TRP A 101 -14.59 2.91 -11.58
C TRP A 101 -13.98 3.94 -10.63
N LEU A 102 -14.74 4.41 -9.62
CA LEU A 102 -14.22 5.36 -8.63
C LEU A 102 -13.08 4.74 -7.80
N THR A 103 -13.22 3.48 -7.38
CA THR A 103 -12.16 2.76 -6.65
C THR A 103 -10.92 2.56 -7.53
N VAL A 104 -11.09 2.31 -8.84
CA VAL A 104 -9.96 2.24 -9.79
C VAL A 104 -9.23 3.57 -9.87
N GLN A 105 -9.93 4.70 -9.99
CA GLN A 105 -9.29 6.01 -10.02
C GLN A 105 -8.50 6.29 -8.74
N LEU A 106 -9.06 5.98 -7.58
CA LEU A 106 -8.40 6.16 -6.27
C LEU A 106 -7.19 5.23 -6.10
N SER A 107 -7.21 4.04 -6.71
CA SER A 107 -6.08 3.10 -6.65
C SER A 107 -4.82 3.65 -7.30
N PHE A 108 -4.93 4.46 -8.36
CA PHE A 108 -3.76 5.12 -8.96
C PHE A 108 -3.10 6.11 -8.00
N ILE A 109 -3.89 6.83 -7.20
CA ILE A 109 -3.35 7.74 -6.17
C ILE A 109 -2.67 6.93 -5.07
N GLY A 110 -3.27 5.84 -4.61
CA GLY A 110 -2.67 4.93 -3.62
C GLY A 110 -1.36 4.31 -4.11
N ALA A 111 -1.31 3.88 -5.37
CA ALA A 111 -0.09 3.37 -5.99
C ALA A 111 1.00 4.45 -6.09
N ALA A 112 0.63 5.68 -6.50
CA ALA A 112 1.54 6.81 -6.55
C ALA A 112 2.14 7.14 -5.17
N LEU A 113 1.32 7.20 -4.12
CA LEU A 113 1.78 7.41 -2.73
C LEU A 113 2.76 6.31 -2.30
N THR A 114 2.47 5.05 -2.62
CA THR A 114 3.33 3.91 -2.30
C THR A 114 4.69 3.99 -3.01
N ILE A 115 4.72 4.43 -4.27
CA ILE A 115 5.95 4.57 -5.06
C ILE A 115 6.75 5.81 -4.62
N VAL A 116 6.07 6.92 -4.33
CA VAL A 116 6.71 8.20 -3.98
C VAL A 116 7.29 8.17 -2.56
N TYR A 117 6.65 7.46 -1.63
CA TYR A 117 7.07 7.43 -0.23
C TYR A 117 8.59 7.16 -0.01
N PRO A 118 9.23 6.14 -0.64
CA PRO A 118 10.66 5.90 -0.43
C PRO A 118 11.56 7.08 -0.82
N PHE A 119 11.15 7.85 -1.84
CA PHE A 119 11.90 9.03 -2.29
C PHE A 119 11.74 10.21 -1.33
N MET A 120 10.60 10.33 -0.64
CA MET A 120 10.34 11.42 0.29
C MET A 120 11.34 11.49 1.45
N LYS A 121 11.96 10.38 1.84
CA LYS A 121 13.06 10.35 2.82
C LYS A 121 14.23 11.26 2.44
N ARG A 122 14.37 11.61 1.16
CA ARG A 122 15.48 12.44 0.63
C ARG A 122 15.11 13.91 0.50
N PHE A 123 13.80 14.21 0.46
CA PHE A 123 13.29 15.55 0.16
C PHE A 123 12.60 16.22 1.34
N THR A 124 12.17 15.46 2.35
CA THR A 124 11.42 16.01 3.49
C THR A 124 11.90 15.45 4.82
N HIS A 125 11.81 16.29 5.86
CA HIS A 125 12.07 15.89 7.25
C HIS A 125 10.89 15.08 7.87
N LEU A 126 9.74 15.02 7.19
CA LEU A 126 8.52 14.34 7.66
C LEU A 126 8.07 13.19 6.73
N PRO A 127 8.94 12.21 6.43
CA PRO A 127 8.58 11.09 5.55
C PRO A 127 7.42 10.25 6.13
N GLN A 128 7.21 10.29 7.44
CA GLN A 128 6.15 9.55 8.12
C GLN A 128 4.76 10.05 7.76
N VAL A 129 4.61 11.35 7.46
CA VAL A 129 3.33 11.91 6.99
C VAL A 129 2.93 11.29 5.65
N VAL A 130 3.88 11.15 4.72
CA VAL A 130 3.60 10.52 3.41
C VAL A 130 3.30 9.04 3.57
N LEU A 131 3.99 8.35 4.50
CA LEU A 131 3.69 6.95 4.83
C LEU A 131 2.29 6.83 5.44
N GLY A 132 1.94 7.70 6.39
CA GLY A 132 0.60 7.75 6.99
C GLY A 132 -0.48 8.01 5.94
N MET A 133 -0.27 8.93 5.00
CA MET A 133 -1.19 9.15 3.88
C MET A 133 -1.36 7.88 3.02
N ALA A 134 -0.26 7.18 2.70
CA ALA A 134 -0.33 5.95 1.92
C ALA A 134 -1.14 4.86 2.64
N PHE A 135 -1.01 4.73 3.96
CA PHE A 135 -1.76 3.76 4.77
C PHE A 135 -3.22 4.16 4.92
N SER A 136 -3.48 5.44 5.22
CA SER A 136 -4.83 5.98 5.37
C SER A 136 -5.61 6.00 4.05
N TRP A 137 -4.93 5.93 2.89
CA TRP A 137 -5.58 5.97 1.58
C TRP A 137 -6.50 4.77 1.32
N SER A 138 -6.34 3.69 2.07
CA SER A 138 -7.27 2.56 2.04
C SER A 138 -8.68 2.92 2.51
N ILE A 139 -8.85 3.96 3.34
CA ILE A 139 -10.16 4.43 3.84
C ILE A 139 -11.01 5.01 2.71
N PRO A 140 -10.59 6.05 1.95
CA PRO A 140 -11.37 6.54 0.82
C PRO A 140 -11.62 5.45 -0.24
N MET A 141 -10.67 4.52 -0.45
CA MET A 141 -10.88 3.38 -1.35
C MET A 141 -11.99 2.45 -0.83
N ALA A 142 -12.06 2.20 0.48
CA ALA A 142 -13.09 1.36 1.09
C ALA A 142 -14.49 1.98 0.95
N PHE A 143 -14.62 3.28 1.22
CA PHE A 143 -15.89 4.01 1.01
C PHE A 143 -16.30 3.98 -0.46
N ALA A 144 -15.39 4.29 -1.37
CA ALA A 144 -15.66 4.22 -2.81
C ALA A 144 -16.08 2.82 -3.26
N ALA A 145 -15.46 1.78 -2.70
CA ALA A 145 -15.78 0.38 -3.05
C ALA A 145 -17.20 -0.03 -2.63
N VAL A 146 -17.67 0.47 -1.47
CA VAL A 146 -18.98 0.12 -0.93
C VAL A 146 -20.09 1.02 -1.49
N THR A 147 -19.88 2.34 -1.44
CA THR A 147 -20.94 3.33 -1.71
C THR A 147 -20.85 3.96 -3.10
N ALA A 148 -19.77 3.72 -3.85
CA ALA A 148 -19.42 4.41 -5.09
C ALA A 148 -19.42 5.95 -4.95
N THR A 149 -19.26 6.48 -3.74
CA THR A 149 -19.24 7.90 -3.40
C THR A 149 -18.14 8.21 -2.36
N MET A 150 -17.91 9.49 -2.12
CA MET A 150 -16.94 9.96 -1.13
C MET A 150 -17.64 10.93 -0.16
N PRO A 151 -18.36 10.43 0.86
CA PRO A 151 -19.04 11.29 1.84
C PRO A 151 -18.03 12.10 2.64
N ALA A 152 -18.39 13.35 3.01
CA ALA A 152 -17.46 14.24 3.73
C ALA A 152 -16.95 13.67 5.06
N GLY A 153 -17.74 12.83 5.71
CA GLY A 153 -17.37 12.19 6.99
C GLY A 153 -16.16 11.25 6.92
N LEU A 154 -15.86 10.66 5.74
CA LEU A 154 -14.70 9.78 5.59
C LEU A 154 -13.36 10.50 5.86
N TRP A 155 -13.28 11.81 5.61
CA TRP A 155 -12.07 12.59 5.78
C TRP A 155 -11.68 12.75 7.25
N TRP A 156 -12.65 12.73 8.17
CA TRP A 156 -12.33 12.70 9.60
C TRP A 156 -11.68 11.38 10.01
N LEU A 157 -12.17 10.26 9.48
CA LEU A 157 -11.55 8.94 9.71
C LEU A 157 -10.15 8.87 9.07
N PHE A 158 -10.00 9.41 7.87
CA PHE A 158 -8.71 9.51 7.19
C PHE A 158 -7.70 10.31 8.03
N LEU A 159 -8.09 11.50 8.51
CA LEU A 159 -7.24 12.35 9.34
C LEU A 159 -6.90 11.70 10.68
N ALA A 160 -7.88 11.06 11.33
CA ALA A 160 -7.65 10.35 12.59
C ALA A 160 -6.65 9.20 12.45
N ASN A 161 -6.63 8.51 11.29
CA ASN A 161 -5.67 7.45 11.05
C ASN A 161 -4.30 7.98 10.60
N LEU A 162 -4.25 9.18 10.03
CA LEU A 162 -3.00 9.81 9.59
C LEU A 162 -2.15 10.32 10.76
N LEU A 163 -2.79 10.79 11.84
CA LEU A 163 -2.16 11.33 13.05
C LEU A 163 -1.73 10.26 14.03
#